data_3a938f9b4761daad0a913e59ee5cef39
#
_entry.id   3a938f9b4761daad0a913e59ee5cef39
#
_cell.length_a   1.000
_cell.length_b   1.000
_cell.length_c   1.000
_cell.angle_alpha   90.00
_cell.angle_beta   90.00
_cell.angle_gamma   90.00
#
_symmetry.space_group_name_H-M   'P 1'
#
loop_
_entity.id
_entity.type
_entity.pdbx_description
1 polymer ?
#
loop_
_entity_poly.entity_id
_entity_poly.type
_entity_poly.pdbx_seq_one_letter_code
_entity_poly.pdbx_strand_id
1 'polypeptide(L)'
;IGERINPTGRKILAEEMKNGDYSRVESDALAQVAAGAHMLDVNAGIPLADEPRILAEAIQLVQSVTDVPLSIDSSIVEALESGLSVYQGKPLVNSVTGEEERLEQVLPLVKKYNAAVVAISNDETGISEDPDERFLVAKKIVERAADYGIPAEDVVVDPLVMPIGALNDAGRQVMHILRRLRDELKVNSTCGASNVSFGLPNRNGLNAAFLTMAMGAGMTSAITSPLHVEVMQAIMGADVMMGHDPDCCLLYTSPSPRDKRGSGLPW
;
A
#
# COMPACT_ATOMS: atom_id res chain seq x y z
N ILE A 1 -1.00 5.07 -1.07
CA ILE A 1 -2.06 4.19 -0.56
C ILE A 1 -2.17 4.39 0.93
N GLY A 2 -3.35 4.82 1.41
CA GLY A 2 -3.58 5.11 2.84
C GLY A 2 -3.74 3.84 3.67
N GLU A 3 -2.96 3.68 4.75
CA GLU A 3 -2.84 2.45 5.57
C GLU A 3 -3.71 2.43 6.83
N ARG A 4 -4.58 3.43 7.08
CA ARG A 4 -5.23 3.60 8.39
C ARG A 4 -6.40 2.65 8.65
N ILE A 5 -7.06 2.14 7.63
CA ILE A 5 -8.18 1.20 7.79
C ILE A 5 -7.62 -0.21 7.97
N ASN A 6 -7.01 -0.41 9.14
CA ASN A 6 -6.41 -1.69 9.54
C ASN A 6 -6.57 -1.86 11.06
N PRO A 7 -7.28 -2.91 11.52
CA PRO A 7 -7.53 -3.16 12.95
C PRO A 7 -6.29 -3.67 13.70
N THR A 8 -5.23 -4.09 13.00
CA THR A 8 -4.00 -4.57 13.63
C THR A 8 -3.38 -3.51 14.52
N GLY A 9 -3.22 -3.82 15.81
CA GLY A 9 -2.73 -2.88 16.82
C GLY A 9 -3.70 -1.77 17.22
N ARG A 10 -4.90 -1.72 16.63
CA ARG A 10 -5.94 -0.71 16.90
C ARG A 10 -7.16 -1.35 17.56
N LYS A 11 -7.05 -1.67 18.85
CA LYS A 11 -8.08 -2.42 19.62
C LYS A 11 -9.49 -1.83 19.53
N ILE A 12 -9.62 -0.49 19.57
CA ILE A 12 -10.93 0.17 19.47
C ILE A 12 -11.54 -0.03 18.09
N LEU A 13 -10.77 0.16 17.02
CA LEU A 13 -11.23 -0.07 15.66
C LEU A 13 -11.65 -1.54 15.45
N ALA A 14 -10.85 -2.48 15.95
CA ALA A 14 -11.15 -3.91 15.86
C ALA A 14 -12.49 -4.26 16.56
N GLU A 15 -12.73 -3.71 17.75
CA GLU A 15 -13.97 -3.95 18.48
C GLU A 15 -15.20 -3.31 17.81
N GLU A 16 -15.05 -2.08 17.31
CA GLU A 16 -16.10 -1.37 16.56
C GLU A 16 -16.47 -2.17 15.30
N MET A 17 -15.51 -2.55 14.45
CA MET A 17 -15.74 -3.33 13.24
C MET A 17 -16.39 -4.68 13.54
N LYS A 18 -15.94 -5.38 14.58
CA LYS A 18 -16.52 -6.65 15.02
C LYS A 18 -17.99 -6.53 15.39
N ASN A 19 -18.38 -5.41 16.00
CA ASN A 19 -19.75 -5.12 16.42
C ASN A 19 -20.61 -4.46 15.31
N GLY A 20 -20.05 -4.27 14.10
CA GLY A 20 -20.75 -3.65 12.97
C GLY A 20 -20.80 -2.11 13.05
N ASP A 21 -19.98 -1.49 13.91
CA ASP A 21 -19.80 -0.03 13.94
C ASP A 21 -18.62 0.35 13.07
N TYR A 22 -18.89 0.94 11.93
CA TYR A 22 -17.90 1.40 10.96
C TYR A 22 -17.67 2.92 10.98
N SER A 23 -18.16 3.64 11.98
CA SER A 23 -18.02 5.12 12.08
C SER A 23 -16.55 5.57 12.03
N ARG A 24 -15.65 4.79 12.65
CA ARG A 24 -14.21 5.07 12.61
C ARG A 24 -13.58 4.74 11.27
N VAL A 25 -14.06 3.69 10.58
CA VAL A 25 -13.64 3.36 9.20
C VAL A 25 -13.98 4.52 8.27
N GLU A 26 -15.19 5.06 8.34
CA GLU A 26 -15.62 6.23 7.60
C GLU A 26 -14.76 7.46 7.88
N SER A 27 -14.56 7.77 9.15
CA SER A 27 -13.72 8.89 9.58
C SER A 27 -12.27 8.76 9.09
N ASP A 28 -11.67 7.56 9.21
CA ASP A 28 -10.31 7.30 8.72
C ASP A 28 -10.24 7.39 7.18
N ALA A 29 -11.26 6.92 6.45
CA ALA A 29 -11.31 7.02 4.99
C ALA A 29 -11.31 8.49 4.54
N LEU A 30 -12.25 9.28 5.05
CA LEU A 30 -12.38 10.70 4.71
C LEU A 30 -11.13 11.51 5.09
N ALA A 31 -10.56 11.25 6.27
CA ALA A 31 -9.35 11.94 6.71
C ALA A 31 -8.15 11.64 5.82
N GLN A 32 -7.96 10.39 5.39
CA GLN A 32 -6.86 10.00 4.51
C GLN A 32 -7.01 10.60 3.10
N VAL A 33 -8.23 10.60 2.55
CA VAL A 33 -8.50 11.23 1.25
C VAL A 33 -8.25 12.73 1.32
N ALA A 34 -8.74 13.39 2.37
CA ALA A 34 -8.49 14.83 2.58
C ALA A 34 -7.00 15.16 2.76
N ALA A 35 -6.20 14.21 3.24
CA ALA A 35 -4.75 14.32 3.37
C ALA A 35 -3.97 13.95 2.09
N GLY A 36 -4.65 13.60 0.99
CA GLY A 36 -4.05 13.34 -0.31
C GLY A 36 -3.79 11.86 -0.63
N ALA A 37 -4.47 10.92 0.04
CA ALA A 37 -4.43 9.52 -0.39
C ALA A 37 -5.08 9.34 -1.76
N HIS A 38 -4.38 8.65 -2.68
CA HIS A 38 -4.91 8.33 -4.01
C HIS A 38 -5.64 6.97 -4.05
N MET A 39 -5.46 6.16 -3.03
CA MET A 39 -6.07 4.83 -2.84
C MET A 39 -6.10 4.56 -1.34
N LEU A 40 -7.06 3.76 -0.87
CA LEU A 40 -7.13 3.33 0.53
C LEU A 40 -6.95 1.81 0.61
N ASP A 41 -6.09 1.38 1.52
CA ASP A 41 -5.94 -0.02 1.89
C ASP A 41 -6.95 -0.35 2.98
N VAL A 42 -7.75 -1.40 2.77
CA VAL A 42 -8.83 -1.82 3.67
C VAL A 42 -8.56 -3.25 4.13
N ASN A 43 -8.28 -3.38 5.41
CA ASN A 43 -8.03 -4.64 6.09
C ASN A 43 -9.08 -4.85 7.21
N ALA A 44 -9.54 -6.10 7.37
CA ALA A 44 -10.50 -6.51 8.40
C ALA A 44 -10.02 -7.71 9.22
N GLY A 45 -8.71 -7.98 9.22
CA GLY A 45 -8.09 -9.10 9.93
C GLY A 45 -8.21 -8.96 11.45
N ILE A 46 -9.33 -9.43 12.01
CA ILE A 46 -9.62 -9.42 13.45
C ILE A 46 -9.65 -10.89 13.91
N PRO A 47 -8.79 -11.28 14.86
CA PRO A 47 -8.77 -12.65 15.35
C PRO A 47 -10.15 -13.12 15.83
N LEU A 48 -10.53 -14.33 15.39
CA LEU A 48 -11.80 -14.97 15.76
C LEU A 48 -13.07 -14.22 15.34
N ALA A 49 -12.98 -13.32 14.36
CA ALA A 49 -14.12 -12.65 13.76
C ALA A 49 -14.44 -13.22 12.36
N ASP A 50 -15.60 -12.89 11.85
CA ASP A 50 -16.02 -13.21 10.48
C ASP A 50 -15.42 -12.20 9.51
N GLU A 51 -14.14 -12.39 9.17
CA GLU A 51 -13.38 -11.47 8.32
C GLU A 51 -14.03 -11.27 6.93
N PRO A 52 -14.50 -12.32 6.22
CA PRO A 52 -15.18 -12.13 4.94
C PRO A 52 -16.34 -11.14 4.99
N ARG A 53 -17.20 -11.26 6.00
CA ARG A 53 -18.34 -10.34 6.19
C ARG A 53 -17.89 -8.93 6.52
N ILE A 54 -16.99 -8.81 7.50
CA ILE A 54 -16.52 -7.49 7.98
C ILE A 54 -15.78 -6.73 6.86
N LEU A 55 -14.96 -7.42 6.06
CA LEU A 55 -14.24 -6.82 4.95
C LEU A 55 -15.21 -6.32 3.87
N ALA A 56 -16.21 -7.12 3.50
CA ALA A 56 -17.23 -6.71 2.53
C ALA A 56 -18.04 -5.49 2.99
N GLU A 57 -18.46 -5.48 4.26
CA GLU A 57 -19.19 -4.34 4.85
C GLU A 57 -18.32 -3.07 4.88
N ALA A 58 -17.05 -3.19 5.27
CA ALA A 58 -16.11 -2.07 5.29
C ALA A 58 -15.86 -1.50 3.88
N ILE A 59 -15.68 -2.36 2.87
CA ILE A 59 -15.49 -1.95 1.46
C ILE A 59 -16.72 -1.19 0.95
N GLN A 60 -17.93 -1.72 1.16
CA GLN A 60 -19.16 -1.06 0.74
C GLN A 60 -19.31 0.32 1.39
N LEU A 61 -19.01 0.43 2.71
CA LEU A 61 -19.04 1.71 3.39
C LEU A 61 -18.02 2.69 2.78
N VAL A 62 -16.75 2.28 2.63
CA VAL A 62 -15.72 3.18 2.11
C VAL A 62 -16.06 3.65 0.70
N GLN A 63 -16.58 2.78 -0.17
CA GLN A 63 -17.04 3.17 -1.51
C GLN A 63 -18.28 4.08 -1.51
N SER A 64 -19.06 4.08 -0.43
CA SER A 64 -20.21 5.00 -0.31
C SER A 64 -19.82 6.44 0.07
N VAL A 65 -18.61 6.63 0.62
CA VAL A 65 -18.16 7.93 1.15
C VAL A 65 -16.97 8.52 0.40
N THR A 66 -16.34 7.77 -0.51
CA THR A 66 -15.21 8.24 -1.32
C THR A 66 -15.13 7.52 -2.67
N ASP A 67 -14.61 8.25 -3.69
CA ASP A 67 -14.45 7.72 -5.05
C ASP A 67 -13.04 7.19 -5.31
N VAL A 68 -12.11 7.24 -4.33
CA VAL A 68 -10.76 6.71 -4.54
C VAL A 68 -10.78 5.18 -4.62
N PRO A 69 -9.94 4.56 -5.47
CA PRO A 69 -9.87 3.11 -5.56
C PRO A 69 -9.41 2.49 -4.23
N LEU A 70 -9.73 1.20 -4.04
CA LEU A 70 -9.38 0.47 -2.83
C LEU A 70 -8.39 -0.66 -3.11
N SER A 71 -7.49 -0.85 -2.16
CA SER A 71 -6.69 -2.05 -1.96
C SER A 71 -7.43 -2.94 -0.96
N ILE A 72 -7.75 -4.16 -1.36
CA ILE A 72 -8.46 -5.15 -0.56
C ILE A 72 -7.41 -6.05 0.08
N ASP A 73 -7.18 -5.85 1.38
CA ASP A 73 -6.08 -6.48 2.11
C ASP A 73 -6.58 -7.61 3.00
N SER A 74 -6.23 -8.83 2.65
CA SER A 74 -6.44 -10.03 3.48
C SER A 74 -5.47 -11.16 3.13
N SER A 75 -5.09 -11.93 4.14
CA SER A 75 -4.42 -13.22 3.96
C SER A 75 -5.39 -14.38 3.71
N ILE A 76 -6.70 -14.18 3.92
CA ILE A 76 -7.76 -15.19 3.78
C ILE A 76 -8.40 -15.08 2.40
N VAL A 77 -8.35 -16.15 1.62
CA VAL A 77 -8.85 -16.16 0.23
C VAL A 77 -10.36 -15.87 0.17
N GLU A 78 -11.12 -16.46 1.08
CA GLU A 78 -12.56 -16.24 1.18
C GLU A 78 -12.91 -14.77 1.52
N ALA A 79 -12.08 -14.11 2.32
CA ALA A 79 -12.24 -12.70 2.62
C ALA A 79 -11.92 -11.82 1.39
N LEU A 80 -10.84 -12.14 0.65
CA LEU A 80 -10.55 -11.48 -0.62
C LEU A 80 -11.71 -11.63 -1.60
N GLU A 81 -12.25 -12.84 -1.79
CA GLU A 81 -13.37 -13.07 -2.70
C GLU A 81 -14.63 -12.34 -2.25
N SER A 82 -14.92 -12.33 -0.94
CA SER A 82 -16.05 -11.58 -0.38
C SER A 82 -15.93 -10.08 -0.65
N GLY A 83 -14.77 -9.49 -0.39
CA GLY A 83 -14.50 -8.08 -0.66
C GLY A 83 -14.58 -7.74 -2.15
N LEU A 84 -13.98 -8.57 -3.01
CA LEU A 84 -14.01 -8.42 -4.46
C LEU A 84 -15.44 -8.50 -5.03
N SER A 85 -16.28 -9.35 -4.45
CA SER A 85 -17.66 -9.58 -4.93
C SER A 85 -18.57 -8.35 -4.77
N VAL A 86 -18.28 -7.49 -3.81
CA VAL A 86 -19.08 -6.28 -3.52
C VAL A 86 -18.44 -5.01 -4.09
N TYR A 87 -17.15 -5.06 -4.49
CA TYR A 87 -16.42 -3.92 -4.99
C TYR A 87 -16.87 -3.51 -6.39
N GLN A 88 -17.01 -2.21 -6.61
CA GLN A 88 -17.33 -1.64 -7.92
C GLN A 88 -16.13 -0.90 -8.49
N GLY A 89 -15.66 -1.30 -9.67
CA GLY A 89 -14.51 -0.74 -10.34
C GLY A 89 -13.35 -1.74 -10.45
N LYS A 90 -12.12 -1.24 -10.57
CA LYS A 90 -10.90 -2.05 -10.62
C LYS A 90 -10.17 -1.99 -9.28
N PRO A 91 -10.23 -3.03 -8.44
CA PRO A 91 -9.57 -3.06 -7.15
C PRO A 91 -8.09 -3.46 -7.27
N LEU A 92 -7.32 -3.21 -6.21
CA LEU A 92 -6.02 -3.80 -5.97
C LEU A 92 -6.17 -4.93 -4.94
N VAL A 93 -5.81 -6.16 -5.27
CA VAL A 93 -5.76 -7.27 -4.32
C VAL A 93 -4.44 -7.22 -3.55
N ASN A 94 -4.49 -7.20 -2.22
CA ASN A 94 -3.33 -7.20 -1.34
C ASN A 94 -3.44 -8.46 -0.42
N SER A 95 -2.78 -9.58 -0.71
CA SER A 95 -1.74 -9.80 -1.68
C SER A 95 -1.61 -11.26 -2.13
N VAL A 96 -0.70 -11.48 -3.05
CA VAL A 96 -0.22 -12.81 -3.43
C VAL A 96 1.28 -12.92 -3.11
N THR A 97 1.73 -14.11 -2.70
CA THR A 97 3.15 -14.46 -2.52
C THR A 97 3.62 -15.39 -3.62
N GLY A 98 4.92 -15.69 -3.67
CA GLY A 98 5.52 -16.64 -4.62
C GLY A 98 5.26 -18.11 -4.32
N GLU A 99 4.54 -18.43 -3.24
CA GLU A 99 4.11 -19.79 -2.89
C GLU A 99 3.14 -20.32 -3.94
N GLU A 100 3.39 -21.51 -4.50
CA GLU A 100 2.56 -22.06 -5.58
C GLU A 100 1.10 -22.20 -5.18
N GLU A 101 0.81 -22.70 -3.98
CA GLU A 101 -0.56 -22.79 -3.47
C GLU A 101 -1.27 -21.42 -3.46
N ARG A 102 -0.56 -20.38 -3.03
CA ARG A 102 -1.09 -19.03 -2.95
C ARG A 102 -1.34 -18.43 -4.34
N LEU A 103 -0.42 -18.67 -5.28
CA LEU A 103 -0.58 -18.27 -6.68
C LEU A 103 -1.82 -18.90 -7.31
N GLU A 104 -2.02 -20.22 -7.11
CA GLU A 104 -3.17 -20.96 -7.63
C GLU A 104 -4.51 -20.53 -7.03
N GLN A 105 -4.52 -20.06 -5.78
CA GLN A 105 -5.73 -19.59 -5.12
C GLN A 105 -6.09 -18.14 -5.47
N VAL A 106 -5.11 -17.24 -5.55
CA VAL A 106 -5.36 -15.80 -5.67
C VAL A 106 -5.40 -15.31 -7.12
N LEU A 107 -4.51 -15.77 -8.01
CA LEU A 107 -4.47 -15.27 -9.38
C LEU A 107 -5.76 -15.51 -10.18
N PRO A 108 -6.49 -16.64 -10.02
CA PRO A 108 -7.82 -16.80 -10.62
C PRO A 108 -8.83 -15.74 -10.16
N LEU A 109 -8.79 -15.33 -8.87
CA LEU A 109 -9.65 -14.27 -8.36
C LEU A 109 -9.29 -12.91 -8.98
N VAL A 110 -7.99 -12.58 -9.03
CA VAL A 110 -7.50 -11.37 -9.69
C VAL A 110 -8.01 -11.28 -11.12
N LYS A 111 -7.92 -12.38 -11.88
CA LYS A 111 -8.43 -12.46 -13.25
C LYS A 111 -9.94 -12.34 -13.33
N LYS A 112 -10.67 -13.08 -12.48
CA LYS A 112 -12.14 -13.10 -12.44
C LYS A 112 -12.73 -11.71 -12.22
N TYR A 113 -12.12 -10.93 -11.32
CA TYR A 113 -12.60 -9.61 -10.94
C TYR A 113 -11.90 -8.45 -11.67
N ASN A 114 -11.07 -8.75 -12.68
CA ASN A 114 -10.30 -7.76 -13.43
C ASN A 114 -9.53 -6.79 -12.50
N ALA A 115 -8.93 -7.34 -11.46
CA ALA A 115 -8.18 -6.61 -10.45
C ALA A 115 -6.69 -6.44 -10.83
N ALA A 116 -6.02 -5.49 -10.18
CA ALA A 116 -4.57 -5.50 -10.02
C ALA A 116 -4.19 -6.30 -8.77
N VAL A 117 -2.92 -6.69 -8.63
CA VAL A 117 -2.47 -7.49 -7.48
C VAL A 117 -1.12 -7.04 -6.95
N VAL A 118 -1.01 -6.93 -5.61
CA VAL A 118 0.27 -6.78 -4.92
C VAL A 118 0.97 -8.15 -4.87
N ALA A 119 2.17 -8.20 -5.42
CA ALA A 119 3.04 -9.38 -5.47
C ALA A 119 4.16 -9.24 -4.44
N ILE A 120 4.07 -9.94 -3.32
CA ILE A 120 5.07 -9.89 -2.25
C ILE A 120 6.23 -10.83 -2.60
N SER A 121 7.46 -10.32 -2.55
CA SER A 121 8.69 -11.01 -2.97
C SER A 121 9.20 -12.03 -1.95
N ASN A 122 8.33 -12.95 -1.49
CA ASN A 122 8.65 -14.11 -0.65
C ASN A 122 7.94 -15.35 -1.17
N ASP A 123 8.44 -16.52 -0.85
CA ASP A 123 7.91 -17.83 -1.25
C ASP A 123 7.98 -18.86 -0.11
N GLU A 124 7.90 -20.14 -0.47
CA GLU A 124 7.92 -21.28 0.47
C GLU A 124 9.19 -21.32 1.33
N THR A 125 10.28 -20.70 0.88
CA THR A 125 11.54 -20.63 1.63
C THR A 125 11.55 -19.48 2.65
N GLY A 126 10.52 -18.63 2.62
CA GLY A 126 10.38 -17.45 3.47
C GLY A 126 10.90 -16.17 2.82
N ILE A 127 11.35 -15.23 3.65
CA ILE A 127 11.90 -13.96 3.18
C ILE A 127 13.42 -14.07 3.11
N SER A 128 13.97 -14.06 1.90
CA SER A 128 15.43 -14.05 1.70
C SER A 128 16.05 -12.71 2.07
N GLU A 129 17.20 -12.73 2.72
CA GLU A 129 18.04 -11.53 2.92
C GLU A 129 18.76 -11.11 1.64
N ASP A 130 18.87 -11.99 0.64
CA ASP A 130 19.48 -11.70 -0.64
C ASP A 130 18.47 -10.95 -1.54
N PRO A 131 18.77 -9.71 -1.97
CA PRO A 131 17.88 -8.95 -2.85
C PRO A 131 17.72 -9.56 -4.24
N ASP A 132 18.69 -10.31 -4.74
CA ASP A 132 18.60 -10.95 -6.04
C ASP A 132 17.64 -12.16 -6.00
N GLU A 133 17.62 -12.91 -4.91
CA GLU A 133 16.62 -13.97 -4.69
C GLU A 133 15.21 -13.39 -4.59
N ARG A 134 15.01 -12.32 -3.82
CA ARG A 134 13.69 -11.64 -3.77
C ARG A 134 13.25 -11.14 -5.15
N PHE A 135 14.18 -10.62 -5.95
CA PHE A 135 13.86 -10.24 -7.33
C PHE A 135 13.44 -11.44 -8.18
N LEU A 136 14.09 -12.61 -8.03
CA LEU A 136 13.70 -13.84 -8.75
C LEU A 136 12.30 -14.32 -8.35
N VAL A 137 11.94 -14.23 -7.06
CA VAL A 137 10.57 -14.51 -6.60
C VAL A 137 9.58 -13.54 -7.24
N ALA A 138 9.87 -12.23 -7.26
CA ALA A 138 9.03 -11.25 -7.94
C ALA A 138 8.83 -11.58 -9.42
N LYS A 139 9.92 -11.94 -10.13
CA LYS A 139 9.87 -12.37 -11.52
C LYS A 139 8.97 -13.60 -11.71
N LYS A 140 9.11 -14.61 -10.85
CA LYS A 140 8.24 -15.80 -10.85
C LYS A 140 6.77 -15.41 -10.76
N ILE A 141 6.41 -14.53 -9.82
CA ILE A 141 5.01 -14.09 -9.65
C ILE A 141 4.50 -13.36 -10.90
N VAL A 142 5.31 -12.48 -11.50
CA VAL A 142 4.95 -11.76 -12.73
C VAL A 142 4.72 -12.73 -13.90
N GLU A 143 5.59 -13.73 -14.08
CA GLU A 143 5.45 -14.77 -15.10
C GLU A 143 4.19 -15.62 -14.87
N ARG A 144 3.94 -16.03 -13.62
CA ARG A 144 2.72 -16.77 -13.26
C ARG A 144 1.46 -15.94 -13.46
N ALA A 145 1.47 -14.66 -13.14
CA ALA A 145 0.35 -13.75 -13.43
C ALA A 145 0.06 -13.67 -14.94
N ALA A 146 1.09 -13.62 -15.77
CA ALA A 146 0.94 -13.63 -17.22
C ALA A 146 0.30 -14.93 -17.75
N ASP A 147 0.58 -16.09 -17.14
CA ASP A 147 -0.06 -17.39 -17.49
C ASP A 147 -1.58 -17.33 -17.25
N TYR A 148 -2.05 -16.57 -16.27
CA TYR A 148 -3.47 -16.31 -16.04
C TYR A 148 -4.04 -15.17 -16.91
N GLY A 149 -3.21 -14.54 -17.77
CA GLY A 149 -3.59 -13.42 -18.60
C GLY A 149 -3.82 -12.13 -17.81
N ILE A 150 -3.05 -11.94 -16.74
CA ILE A 150 -2.97 -10.69 -15.97
C ILE A 150 -1.79 -9.90 -16.55
N PRO A 151 -1.98 -8.68 -17.09
CA PRO A 151 -0.91 -7.93 -17.71
C PRO A 151 0.07 -7.36 -16.66
N ALA A 152 1.30 -7.09 -17.09
CA ALA A 152 2.39 -6.66 -16.19
C ALA A 152 2.06 -5.34 -15.45
N GLU A 153 1.32 -4.43 -16.07
CA GLU A 153 0.87 -3.19 -15.46
C GLU A 153 -0.10 -3.38 -14.29
N ASP A 154 -0.74 -4.54 -14.19
CA ASP A 154 -1.65 -4.92 -13.10
C ASP A 154 -0.94 -5.70 -11.98
N VAL A 155 0.36 -5.96 -12.12
CA VAL A 155 1.18 -6.56 -11.08
C VAL A 155 2.00 -5.47 -10.39
N VAL A 156 1.76 -5.31 -9.08
CA VAL A 156 2.41 -4.29 -8.25
C VAL A 156 3.33 -5.00 -7.26
N VAL A 157 4.62 -5.01 -7.52
CA VAL A 157 5.58 -5.80 -6.73
C VAL A 157 5.92 -5.07 -5.42
N ASP A 158 5.80 -5.79 -4.30
CA ASP A 158 6.38 -5.38 -3.01
C ASP A 158 7.75 -6.05 -2.82
N PRO A 159 8.86 -5.27 -2.83
CA PRO A 159 10.22 -5.80 -2.66
C PRO A 159 10.53 -6.23 -1.23
N LEU A 160 9.59 -6.15 -0.29
CA LEU A 160 9.74 -6.42 1.14
C LEU A 160 10.75 -5.50 1.83
N VAL A 161 10.23 -4.47 2.45
CA VAL A 161 11.04 -3.52 3.24
C VAL A 161 11.26 -4.09 4.64
N MET A 162 12.51 -4.51 4.92
CA MET A 162 12.91 -4.97 6.23
C MET A 162 13.23 -3.78 7.16
N PRO A 163 13.01 -3.93 8.50
CA PRO A 163 13.41 -2.90 9.45
C PRO A 163 14.92 -2.63 9.39
N ILE A 164 15.33 -1.38 9.16
CA ILE A 164 16.74 -1.02 9.04
C ILE A 164 17.51 -1.20 10.36
N GLY A 165 16.79 -1.19 11.48
CA GLY A 165 17.36 -1.51 12.79
C GLY A 165 17.76 -2.98 12.97
N ALA A 166 17.16 -3.87 12.17
CA ALA A 166 17.49 -5.30 12.18
C ALA A 166 18.48 -5.66 11.05
N LEU A 167 18.37 -5.00 9.90
CA LEU A 167 19.20 -5.24 8.71
C LEU A 167 19.72 -3.92 8.18
N ASN A 168 21.00 -3.60 8.48
CA ASN A 168 21.61 -2.28 8.23
C ASN A 168 21.59 -1.83 6.76
N ASP A 169 21.53 -2.74 5.81
CA ASP A 169 21.51 -2.45 4.37
C ASP A 169 20.12 -2.62 3.73
N ALA A 170 19.08 -2.86 4.53
CA ALA A 170 17.71 -3.07 4.05
C ALA A 170 17.26 -2.00 3.04
N GLY A 171 17.54 -0.73 3.31
CA GLY A 171 17.22 0.36 2.38
C GLY A 171 17.94 0.21 1.03
N ARG A 172 19.23 -0.13 1.05
CA ARG A 172 20.03 -0.32 -0.18
C ARG A 172 19.53 -1.50 -1.01
N GLN A 173 19.17 -2.60 -0.33
CA GLN A 173 18.61 -3.79 -0.98
C GLN A 173 17.29 -3.45 -1.71
N VAL A 174 16.40 -2.73 -1.05
CA VAL A 174 15.13 -2.30 -1.67
C VAL A 174 15.39 -1.40 -2.89
N MET A 175 16.31 -0.42 -2.81
CA MET A 175 16.66 0.43 -3.95
C MET A 175 17.25 -0.38 -5.11
N HIS A 176 18.00 -1.45 -4.83
CA HIS A 176 18.51 -2.37 -5.84
C HIS A 176 17.38 -3.10 -6.56
N ILE A 177 16.45 -3.71 -5.80
CA ILE A 177 15.31 -4.43 -6.36
C ILE A 177 14.42 -3.49 -7.18
N LEU A 178 14.09 -2.31 -6.66
CA LEU A 178 13.24 -1.33 -7.35
C LEU A 178 13.78 -0.94 -8.74
N ARG A 179 15.09 -0.72 -8.86
CA ARG A 179 15.70 -0.43 -10.17
C ARG A 179 15.53 -1.60 -11.14
N ARG A 180 15.73 -2.83 -10.68
CA ARG A 180 15.54 -4.03 -11.50
C ARG A 180 14.07 -4.23 -11.89
N LEU A 181 13.11 -4.01 -10.97
CA LEU A 181 11.68 -4.07 -11.28
C LEU A 181 11.30 -3.08 -12.38
N ARG A 182 11.79 -1.83 -12.30
CA ARG A 182 11.58 -0.80 -13.31
C ARG A 182 12.23 -1.13 -14.64
N ASP A 183 13.51 -1.52 -14.63
CA ASP A 183 14.33 -1.60 -15.85
C ASP A 183 14.18 -2.95 -16.57
N GLU A 184 14.04 -4.07 -15.83
CA GLU A 184 13.99 -5.42 -16.37
C GLU A 184 12.55 -5.93 -16.53
N LEU A 185 11.70 -5.81 -15.51
CA LEU A 185 10.33 -6.35 -15.53
C LEU A 185 9.30 -5.32 -15.99
N LYS A 186 9.58 -4.02 -15.85
CA LYS A 186 8.68 -2.90 -16.21
C LYS A 186 7.31 -3.01 -15.54
N VAL A 187 7.31 -3.41 -14.29
CA VAL A 187 6.13 -3.54 -13.43
C VAL A 187 6.03 -2.40 -12.45
N ASN A 188 4.83 -2.18 -11.93
CA ASN A 188 4.60 -1.28 -10.82
C ASN A 188 5.18 -1.86 -9.51
N SER A 189 5.41 -0.99 -8.54
CA SER A 189 5.91 -1.41 -7.22
C SER A 189 5.25 -0.63 -6.08
N THR A 190 5.18 -1.27 -4.93
CA THR A 190 4.69 -0.68 -3.68
C THR A 190 5.49 -1.21 -2.50
N CYS A 191 5.29 -0.70 -1.32
CA CYS A 191 5.73 -1.32 -0.07
C CYS A 191 5.00 -0.72 1.13
N GLY A 192 4.94 -1.48 2.22
CA GLY A 192 4.61 -0.96 3.54
C GLY A 192 5.75 -0.08 4.05
N ALA A 193 5.74 1.21 3.70
CA ALA A 193 6.89 2.11 3.91
C ALA A 193 7.28 2.29 5.38
N SER A 194 6.31 2.18 6.29
CA SER A 194 6.52 2.32 7.74
C SER A 194 7.37 1.19 8.34
N ASN A 195 7.55 0.08 7.63
CA ASN A 195 8.35 -1.06 8.08
C ASN A 195 9.84 -0.70 8.22
N VAL A 196 10.37 0.14 7.34
CA VAL A 196 11.79 0.53 7.35
C VAL A 196 12.24 1.09 8.70
N SER A 197 11.37 1.83 9.37
CA SER A 197 11.67 2.53 10.64
C SER A 197 11.18 1.79 11.88
N PHE A 198 10.71 0.53 11.74
CA PHE A 198 10.15 -0.20 12.88
C PHE A 198 11.16 -0.31 14.02
N GLY A 199 10.70 0.00 15.24
CA GLY A 199 11.53 -0.01 16.45
C GLY A 199 12.47 1.19 16.63
N LEU A 200 12.54 2.13 15.67
CA LEU A 200 13.42 3.29 15.74
C LEU A 200 12.69 4.56 16.20
N PRO A 201 13.42 5.53 16.79
CA PRO A 201 12.86 6.86 17.07
C PRO A 201 12.72 7.69 15.78
N ASN A 202 11.92 8.77 15.82
CA ASN A 202 11.74 9.71 14.71
C ASN A 202 11.31 9.03 13.38
N ARG A 203 10.36 8.12 13.48
CA ARG A 203 9.93 7.26 12.36
C ARG A 203 9.49 8.04 11.12
N ASN A 204 8.77 9.16 11.29
CA ASN A 204 8.26 9.94 10.16
C ASN A 204 9.40 10.51 9.30
N GLY A 205 10.47 11.01 9.92
CA GLY A 205 11.65 11.50 9.21
C GLY A 205 12.37 10.39 8.44
N LEU A 206 12.51 9.20 9.04
CA LEU A 206 13.09 8.03 8.38
C LEU A 206 12.21 7.53 7.22
N ASN A 207 10.91 7.45 7.42
CA ASN A 207 9.97 7.07 6.36
C ASN A 207 9.99 8.06 5.20
N ALA A 208 10.03 9.36 5.49
CA ALA A 208 10.14 10.42 4.49
C ALA A 208 11.43 10.28 3.66
N ALA A 209 12.57 10.11 4.32
CA ALA A 209 13.86 9.90 3.64
C ALA A 209 13.87 8.62 2.79
N PHE A 210 13.35 7.51 3.32
CA PHE A 210 13.24 6.25 2.60
C PHE A 210 12.36 6.40 1.34
N LEU A 211 11.18 6.99 1.47
CA LEU A 211 10.24 7.16 0.36
C LEU A 211 10.82 7.98 -0.78
N THR A 212 11.48 9.11 -0.49
CA THR A 212 12.12 9.92 -1.54
C THR A 212 13.20 9.15 -2.28
N MET A 213 14.02 8.37 -1.57
CA MET A 213 15.05 7.53 -2.18
C MET A 213 14.43 6.40 -3.02
N ALA A 214 13.36 5.78 -2.53
CA ALA A 214 12.65 4.71 -3.23
C ALA A 214 11.96 5.21 -4.50
N MET A 215 11.33 6.39 -4.48
CA MET A 215 10.80 7.06 -5.67
C MET A 215 11.90 7.32 -6.70
N GLY A 216 13.06 7.84 -6.28
CA GLY A 216 14.23 8.01 -7.15
C GLY A 216 14.78 6.69 -7.71
N ALA A 217 14.57 5.58 -7.04
CA ALA A 217 14.91 4.24 -7.54
C ALA A 217 13.87 3.64 -8.48
N GLY A 218 12.67 4.24 -8.58
CA GLY A 218 11.61 3.81 -9.50
C GLY A 218 10.37 3.23 -8.82
N MET A 219 10.19 3.42 -7.51
CA MET A 219 8.95 3.01 -6.83
C MET A 219 7.77 3.83 -7.31
N THR A 220 6.65 3.17 -7.65
CA THR A 220 5.47 3.80 -8.26
C THR A 220 4.35 4.08 -7.27
N SER A 221 4.32 3.40 -6.13
CA SER A 221 3.34 3.62 -5.06
C SER A 221 3.92 3.22 -3.70
N ALA A 222 3.27 3.60 -2.61
CA ALA A 222 3.63 3.20 -1.26
C ALA A 222 2.40 3.10 -0.37
N ILE A 223 2.36 2.09 0.48
CA ILE A 223 1.37 1.96 1.56
C ILE A 223 1.95 2.70 2.76
N THR A 224 1.31 3.81 3.14
CA THR A 224 1.78 4.70 4.20
C THR A 224 0.64 5.55 4.75
N SER A 225 0.86 6.20 5.89
CA SER A 225 -0.13 7.13 6.44
C SER A 225 -0.01 8.52 5.81
N PRO A 226 -1.00 8.98 5.03
CA PRO A 226 -1.01 10.34 4.48
C PRO A 226 -1.22 11.41 5.55
N LEU A 227 -1.58 11.02 6.77
CA LEU A 227 -1.78 11.94 7.91
C LEU A 227 -0.45 12.47 8.48
N HIS A 228 0.69 11.88 8.10
CA HIS A 228 2.02 12.34 8.50
C HIS A 228 2.49 13.41 7.52
N VAL A 229 2.45 14.67 7.97
CA VAL A 229 2.78 15.84 7.13
C VAL A 229 4.19 15.74 6.55
N GLU A 230 5.17 15.30 7.31
CA GLU A 230 6.56 15.14 6.89
C GLU A 230 6.69 14.14 5.74
N VAL A 231 5.93 13.05 5.80
CA VAL A 231 5.90 12.01 4.75
C VAL A 231 5.28 12.56 3.48
N MET A 232 4.13 13.23 3.57
CA MET A 232 3.44 13.79 2.39
C MET A 232 4.26 14.91 1.74
N GLN A 233 4.89 15.79 2.53
CA GLN A 233 5.77 16.83 2.00
C GLN A 233 6.99 16.24 1.28
N ALA A 234 7.56 15.15 1.81
CA ALA A 234 8.67 14.46 1.17
C ALA A 234 8.26 13.82 -0.18
N ILE A 235 7.07 13.18 -0.24
CA ILE A 235 6.53 12.62 -1.47
C ILE A 235 6.30 13.71 -2.51
N MET A 236 5.60 14.80 -2.16
CA MET A 236 5.36 15.91 -3.08
C MET A 236 6.66 16.56 -3.57
N GLY A 237 7.65 16.73 -2.68
CA GLY A 237 8.96 17.23 -3.05
C GLY A 237 9.70 16.30 -4.00
N ALA A 238 9.57 14.98 -3.82
CA ALA A 238 10.17 14.00 -4.72
C ALA A 238 9.48 14.00 -6.09
N ASP A 239 8.15 14.13 -6.15
CA ASP A 239 7.40 14.24 -7.41
C ASP A 239 7.87 15.44 -8.25
N VAL A 240 8.09 16.61 -7.63
CA VAL A 240 8.67 17.77 -8.29
C VAL A 240 10.08 17.46 -8.81
N MET A 241 10.95 16.89 -7.98
CA MET A 241 12.33 16.57 -8.35
C MET A 241 12.43 15.52 -9.45
N MET A 242 11.47 14.60 -9.51
CA MET A 242 11.41 13.54 -10.53
C MET A 242 10.66 13.99 -11.80
N GLY A 243 10.11 15.20 -11.83
CA GLY A 243 9.35 15.75 -12.97
C GLY A 243 7.93 15.18 -13.10
N HIS A 244 7.39 14.59 -12.04
CA HIS A 244 6.03 14.06 -12.00
C HIS A 244 4.98 15.16 -11.70
N ASP A 245 5.39 16.28 -11.15
CA ASP A 245 4.55 17.46 -10.90
C ASP A 245 5.06 18.65 -11.74
N PRO A 246 4.67 18.72 -13.04
CA PRO A 246 5.08 19.83 -13.93
C PRO A 246 4.62 21.18 -13.36
N ASP A 247 5.52 22.16 -13.42
CA ASP A 247 5.29 23.52 -12.91
C ASP A 247 4.96 23.59 -11.40
N CYS A 248 5.22 22.52 -10.65
CA CYS A 248 4.93 22.39 -9.21
C CYS A 248 3.46 22.64 -8.86
N CYS A 249 2.53 22.32 -9.76
CA CYS A 249 1.11 22.65 -9.60
C CYS A 249 0.49 22.01 -8.36
N LEU A 250 0.77 20.72 -8.11
CA LEU A 250 0.26 20.01 -6.93
C LEU A 250 0.87 20.55 -5.64
N LEU A 251 2.17 20.86 -5.67
CA LEU A 251 2.86 21.44 -4.52
C LEU A 251 2.29 22.81 -4.14
N TYR A 252 2.01 23.68 -5.11
CA TYR A 252 1.43 25.02 -4.89
C TYR A 252 -0.03 24.97 -4.40
N THR A 253 -0.81 24.00 -4.83
CA THR A 253 -2.21 23.83 -4.42
C THR A 253 -2.38 23.06 -3.12
N SER A 254 -1.30 22.48 -2.59
CA SER A 254 -1.28 21.78 -1.32
C SER A 254 -1.44 22.74 -0.15
N PRO A 255 -2.25 22.42 0.87
CA PRO A 255 -2.42 23.28 2.04
C PRO A 255 -1.08 23.54 2.73
N SER A 256 -0.62 24.81 2.70
CA SER A 256 0.59 25.21 3.41
C SER A 256 0.36 25.19 4.94
N PRO A 257 1.35 24.83 5.75
CA PRO A 257 1.29 25.02 7.20
C PRO A 257 1.00 26.47 7.61
N ARG A 258 1.31 27.44 6.74
CA ARG A 258 0.99 28.86 6.95
C ARG A 258 -0.49 29.14 6.75
N ASP A 259 -1.18 28.43 5.86
CA ASP A 259 -2.61 28.61 5.57
C ASP A 259 -3.48 28.09 6.73
N LYS A 260 -2.96 27.18 7.56
CA LYS A 260 -3.61 26.68 8.77
C LYS A 260 -3.49 27.62 9.99
N ARG A 261 -2.62 28.64 9.91
CA ARG A 261 -2.60 29.72 10.89
C ARG A 261 -3.66 30.72 10.48
N GLY A 262 -4.87 30.51 11.01
CA GLY A 262 -6.01 31.37 10.73
C GLY A 262 -5.61 32.85 10.73
N SER A 263 -6.14 33.58 9.81
CA SER A 263 -6.11 35.04 9.66
C SER A 263 -6.41 35.74 10.98
N GLY A 264 -5.40 36.00 11.78
CA GLY A 264 -5.57 36.56 13.12
C GLY A 264 -4.38 37.34 13.66
N LEU A 265 -3.43 37.74 12.80
CA LEU A 265 -2.42 38.72 13.18
C LEU A 265 -2.45 39.89 12.19
N PRO A 266 -2.73 41.11 12.66
CA PRO A 266 -2.53 42.32 11.87
C PRO A 266 -1.01 42.43 11.58
N TRP A 267 -0.70 42.93 10.39
CA TRP A 267 0.61 43.26 9.88
C TRP A 267 1.42 44.12 10.85
#